data_cf6a0e8cb605729ffcff4f01ed2c111f
#
_entry.id   cf6a0e8cb605729ffcff4f01ed2c111f
#
_cell.length_a   1.000
_cell.length_b   1.000
_cell.length_c   1.000
_cell.angle_alpha   90.00
_cell.angle_beta   90.00
_cell.angle_gamma   90.00
#
_symmetry.space_group_name_H-M   'P 1'
#
loop_
_entity.id
_entity.type
_entity.pdbx_description
1 polymer ?
#
loop_
_entity_poly.entity_id
_entity_poly.type
_entity_poly.pdbx_seq_one_letter_code
_entity_poly.pdbx_strand_id
1 'polypeptide(L)'
;KNNEFFKKAAKASCSENLKNLVLKLKPNSNIEIINPTNDFQTKTTLENIKNYDGIIFTGGAMRLNDMSDEIKKHIGFASDCFKYENKILAICWGLQVCSVAAGGKVASGINGAHIGIASDIEINDEGQKNPIYKNKKLKFTSPAFNYDEVCEMPHGATLLSSDKVNKVMGLHFISGKSEIWGLQYHPDYEYWQMINLSSARKDRIIENNHFKNEDDFQKHLNYIREEDQKLDFESRTCEIKNWLEIINTN
;
A
#
# COMPACT_ATOMS: atom_id res chain seq x y z
N LYS A 1 19.30 -4.74 -0.04
CA LYS A 1 18.94 -5.65 1.08
C LYS A 1 17.42 -5.91 1.15
N ASN A 2 16.56 -4.85 1.17
CA ASN A 2 15.12 -5.03 1.27
C ASN A 2 14.53 -5.80 0.07
N ASN A 3 14.89 -5.46 -1.16
CA ASN A 3 14.40 -6.15 -2.35
C ASN A 3 14.78 -7.63 -2.37
N GLU A 4 15.98 -7.99 -1.93
CA GLU A 4 16.42 -9.39 -1.83
C GLU A 4 15.61 -10.18 -0.80
N PHE A 5 15.29 -9.55 0.34
CA PHE A 5 14.42 -10.15 1.34
C PHE A 5 13.03 -10.45 0.78
N PHE A 6 12.40 -9.50 0.10
CA PHE A 6 11.09 -9.72 -0.54
C PHE A 6 11.16 -10.78 -1.65
N LYS A 7 12.20 -10.78 -2.50
CA LYS A 7 12.39 -11.81 -3.53
C LYS A 7 12.50 -13.21 -2.92
N LYS A 8 13.19 -13.34 -1.79
CA LYS A 8 13.33 -14.62 -1.10
C LYS A 8 12.01 -15.09 -0.45
N ALA A 9 11.30 -14.22 0.23
CA ALA A 9 10.10 -14.58 0.99
C ALA A 9 8.82 -14.59 0.12
N ALA A 10 8.65 -13.58 -0.75
CA ALA A 10 7.44 -13.38 -1.56
C ALA A 10 7.64 -13.67 -3.05
N LYS A 11 8.81 -14.15 -3.47
CA LYS A 11 9.24 -14.46 -4.87
C LYS A 11 9.33 -13.26 -5.80
N ALA A 12 9.07 -12.04 -5.32
CA ALA A 12 9.20 -10.80 -6.09
C ALA A 12 9.47 -9.62 -5.15
N SER A 13 10.11 -8.56 -5.63
CA SER A 13 10.09 -7.26 -4.94
C SER A 13 8.69 -6.65 -4.99
N CYS A 14 8.39 -5.66 -4.13
CA CYS A 14 7.08 -4.99 -4.10
C CYS A 14 6.70 -4.44 -5.49
N SER A 15 7.63 -3.77 -6.17
CA SER A 15 7.39 -3.21 -7.51
C SER A 15 7.22 -4.28 -8.60
N GLU A 16 8.01 -5.36 -8.57
CA GLU A 16 7.85 -6.48 -9.52
C GLU A 16 6.53 -7.21 -9.30
N ASN A 17 6.12 -7.44 -8.04
CA ASN A 17 4.84 -8.06 -7.71
C ASN A 17 3.67 -7.25 -8.26
N LEU A 18 3.67 -5.94 -8.01
CA LEU A 18 2.64 -5.03 -8.51
C LEU A 18 2.64 -4.93 -10.04
N LYS A 19 3.82 -4.83 -10.67
CA LYS A 19 3.95 -4.85 -12.13
C LYS A 19 3.30 -6.10 -12.74
N ASN A 20 3.59 -7.28 -12.19
CA ASN A 20 3.03 -8.53 -12.66
C ASN A 20 1.50 -8.56 -12.51
N LEU A 21 0.97 -8.03 -11.40
CA LEU A 21 -0.46 -7.93 -11.19
C LEU A 21 -1.12 -6.96 -12.17
N VAL A 22 -0.55 -5.78 -12.37
CA VAL A 22 -1.10 -4.80 -13.35
C VAL A 22 -1.09 -5.39 -14.75
N LEU A 23 -0.04 -6.08 -15.17
CA LEU A 23 0.00 -6.76 -16.48
C LEU A 23 -1.03 -7.91 -16.57
N LYS A 24 -1.36 -8.58 -15.47
CA LYS A 24 -2.42 -9.59 -15.45
C LYS A 24 -3.81 -8.95 -15.60
N LEU A 25 -4.05 -7.79 -14.99
CA LEU A 25 -5.31 -7.04 -15.07
C LEU A 25 -5.47 -6.27 -16.39
N LYS A 26 -4.36 -5.75 -16.93
CA LYS A 26 -4.30 -4.95 -18.15
C LYS A 26 -3.06 -5.32 -18.97
N PRO A 27 -3.10 -6.38 -19.79
CA PRO A 27 -1.94 -6.97 -20.45
C PRO A 27 -1.13 -6.04 -21.37
N ASN A 28 -1.77 -5.02 -21.94
CA ASN A 28 -1.13 -4.06 -22.87
C ASN A 28 -0.54 -2.83 -22.18
N SER A 29 -0.41 -2.84 -20.85
CA SER A 29 0.18 -1.72 -20.11
C SER A 29 1.68 -1.65 -20.35
N ASN A 30 2.20 -0.45 -20.60
CA ASN A 30 3.64 -0.17 -20.55
C ASN A 30 3.99 0.30 -19.13
N ILE A 31 4.84 -0.45 -18.40
CA ILE A 31 5.14 -0.20 -17.00
C ILE A 31 6.62 0.02 -16.82
N GLU A 32 6.98 1.21 -16.40
CA GLU A 32 8.31 1.57 -15.95
C GLU A 32 8.40 1.47 -14.42
N ILE A 33 9.47 0.83 -13.93
CA ILE A 33 9.79 0.78 -12.49
C ILE A 33 10.94 1.74 -12.24
N ILE A 34 10.74 2.71 -11.38
CA ILE A 34 11.78 3.66 -10.97
C ILE A 34 12.10 3.52 -9.49
N ASN A 35 13.32 3.89 -9.13
CA ASN A 35 13.75 4.04 -7.74
C ASN A 35 13.99 5.51 -7.44
N PRO A 36 13.19 6.15 -6.54
CA PRO A 36 13.38 7.56 -6.19
C PRO A 36 14.73 7.94 -5.59
N THR A 37 15.54 6.96 -5.17
CA THR A 37 16.93 7.23 -4.75
C THR A 37 17.91 7.38 -5.91
N ASN A 38 17.48 7.06 -7.14
CA ASN A 38 18.25 7.26 -8.36
C ASN A 38 17.88 8.61 -8.99
N ASP A 39 18.75 9.60 -8.78
CA ASP A 39 18.50 10.99 -9.22
C ASP A 39 18.33 11.12 -10.75
N PHE A 40 18.99 10.28 -11.54
CA PHE A 40 18.81 10.25 -12.98
C PHE A 40 17.41 9.76 -13.38
N GLN A 41 16.96 8.63 -12.79
CA GLN A 41 15.62 8.10 -13.05
C GLN A 41 14.54 9.10 -12.63
N THR A 42 14.64 9.70 -11.45
CA THR A 42 13.65 10.67 -10.95
C THR A 42 13.56 11.88 -11.86
N LYS A 43 14.70 12.44 -12.29
CA LYS A 43 14.75 13.57 -13.21
C LYS A 43 14.08 13.22 -14.55
N THR A 44 14.48 12.10 -15.17
CA THR A 44 13.92 11.67 -16.46
C THR A 44 12.42 11.41 -16.37
N THR A 45 11.96 10.78 -15.26
CA THR A 45 10.54 10.54 -15.03
C THR A 45 9.75 11.86 -14.90
N LEU A 46 10.25 12.82 -14.12
CA LEU A 46 9.59 14.12 -13.96
C LEU A 46 9.55 14.92 -15.26
N GLU A 47 10.58 14.87 -16.09
CA GLU A 47 10.59 15.49 -17.43
C GLU A 47 9.53 14.89 -18.36
N ASN A 48 9.20 13.63 -18.20
CA ASN A 48 8.25 12.87 -19.03
C ASN A 48 6.92 12.58 -18.31
N ILE A 49 6.67 13.16 -17.15
CA ILE A 49 5.57 12.79 -16.25
C ILE A 49 4.18 12.85 -16.90
N LYS A 50 4.00 13.78 -17.84
CA LYS A 50 2.74 13.95 -18.58
C LYS A 50 2.45 12.80 -19.58
N ASN A 51 3.43 11.94 -19.84
CA ASN A 51 3.28 10.80 -20.74
C ASN A 51 2.79 9.53 -20.03
N TYR A 52 2.66 9.59 -18.69
CA TYR A 52 2.13 8.48 -17.90
C TYR A 52 0.64 8.71 -17.62
N ASP A 53 -0.16 7.66 -17.81
CA ASP A 53 -1.59 7.68 -17.48
C ASP A 53 -1.83 7.70 -15.96
N GLY A 54 -0.87 7.16 -15.19
CA GLY A 54 -0.93 7.15 -13.73
C GLY A 54 0.35 6.70 -13.07
N ILE A 55 0.46 6.94 -11.77
CA ILE A 55 1.64 6.62 -10.96
C ILE A 55 1.22 5.73 -9.79
N ILE A 56 2.01 4.69 -9.50
CA ILE A 56 1.78 3.86 -8.31
C ILE A 56 2.98 3.93 -7.37
N PHE A 57 2.75 4.40 -6.15
CA PHE A 57 3.70 4.27 -5.06
C PHE A 57 3.47 2.94 -4.35
N THR A 58 4.46 2.05 -4.41
CA THR A 58 4.34 0.68 -3.88
C THR A 58 4.55 0.61 -2.38
N GLY A 59 4.21 -0.53 -1.79
CA GLY A 59 4.66 -0.90 -0.45
C GLY A 59 6.17 -0.97 -0.31
N GLY A 60 6.66 -0.99 0.92
CA GLY A 60 8.08 -1.03 1.24
C GLY A 60 8.34 -1.47 2.67
N ALA A 61 9.61 -1.74 3.01
CA ALA A 61 10.02 -2.17 4.34
C ALA A 61 10.72 -1.08 5.17
N MET A 62 10.81 0.14 4.66
CA MET A 62 11.37 1.27 5.37
C MET A 62 10.34 1.85 6.36
N ARG A 63 10.82 2.48 7.41
CA ARG A 63 9.99 3.19 8.38
C ARG A 63 10.20 4.69 8.22
N LEU A 64 9.12 5.43 7.99
CA LEU A 64 9.21 6.89 7.78
C LEU A 64 9.80 7.64 8.98
N ASN A 65 9.59 7.12 10.18
CA ASN A 65 10.17 7.71 11.41
C ASN A 65 11.70 7.74 11.43
N ASP A 66 12.38 6.89 10.63
CA ASP A 66 13.85 6.88 10.54
C ASP A 66 14.40 8.09 9.79
N MET A 67 13.58 8.79 8.98
CA MET A 67 13.90 10.01 8.25
C MET A 67 15.27 10.02 7.57
N SER A 68 15.72 8.85 7.07
CA SER A 68 16.97 8.71 6.33
C SER A 68 16.94 9.53 5.03
N ASP A 69 18.11 9.80 4.45
CA ASP A 69 18.19 10.54 3.19
C ASP A 69 17.48 9.79 2.04
N GLU A 70 17.47 8.46 2.08
CA GLU A 70 16.67 7.63 1.16
C GLU A 70 15.17 7.94 1.30
N ILE A 71 14.65 7.99 2.52
CA ILE A 71 13.24 8.32 2.79
C ILE A 71 12.91 9.74 2.35
N LYS A 72 13.78 10.72 2.62
CA LYS A 72 13.60 12.11 2.17
C LYS A 72 13.52 12.21 0.64
N LYS A 73 14.32 11.43 -0.10
CA LYS A 73 14.25 11.38 -1.57
C LYS A 73 12.89 10.84 -2.04
N HIS A 74 12.34 9.82 -1.40
CA HIS A 74 11.00 9.31 -1.73
C HIS A 74 9.90 10.34 -1.46
N ILE A 75 9.94 11.03 -0.31
CA ILE A 75 9.00 12.10 0.03
C ILE A 75 9.15 13.26 -0.96
N GLY A 76 10.39 13.68 -1.27
CA GLY A 76 10.67 14.73 -2.24
C GLY A 76 10.13 14.39 -3.63
N PHE A 77 10.34 13.17 -4.11
CA PHE A 77 9.81 12.71 -5.39
C PHE A 77 8.27 12.71 -5.42
N ALA A 78 7.61 12.29 -4.34
CA ALA A 78 6.14 12.39 -4.25
C ALA A 78 5.67 13.85 -4.32
N SER A 79 6.32 14.76 -3.57
CA SER A 79 6.01 16.20 -3.62
C SER A 79 6.23 16.80 -5.02
N ASP A 80 7.26 16.33 -5.76
CA ASP A 80 7.49 16.77 -7.13
C ASP A 80 6.42 16.24 -8.09
N CYS A 81 5.97 14.99 -7.94
CA CYS A 81 4.85 14.44 -8.70
C CYS A 81 3.56 15.27 -8.51
N PHE A 82 3.31 15.80 -7.30
CA PHE A 82 2.11 16.58 -6.99
C PHE A 82 2.02 17.92 -7.72
N LYS A 83 3.12 18.40 -8.33
CA LYS A 83 3.11 19.62 -9.14
C LYS A 83 2.41 19.45 -10.49
N TYR A 84 2.11 18.22 -10.87
CA TYR A 84 1.52 17.85 -12.16
C TYR A 84 0.15 17.20 -11.98
N GLU A 85 -0.64 17.20 -13.05
CA GLU A 85 -1.96 16.54 -13.08
C GLU A 85 -1.78 15.02 -13.21
N ASN A 86 -1.65 14.32 -12.08
CA ASN A 86 -1.48 12.89 -12.03
C ASN A 86 -2.59 12.22 -11.23
N LYS A 87 -2.95 11.00 -11.62
CA LYS A 87 -3.75 10.08 -10.83
C LYS A 87 -2.81 9.10 -10.15
N ILE A 88 -2.78 9.09 -8.82
CA ILE A 88 -1.81 8.32 -8.02
C ILE A 88 -2.52 7.27 -7.18
N LEU A 89 -2.07 6.02 -7.28
CA LEU A 89 -2.40 4.97 -6.32
C LEU A 89 -1.22 4.79 -5.36
N ALA A 90 -1.48 4.85 -4.07
CA ALA A 90 -0.46 4.76 -3.03
C ALA A 90 -0.77 3.59 -2.08
N ILE A 91 0.09 2.55 -2.04
CA ILE A 91 -0.16 1.31 -1.30
C ILE A 91 0.79 1.21 -0.12
N CYS A 92 0.25 0.99 1.09
CA CYS A 92 0.96 0.74 2.34
C CYS A 92 2.01 1.84 2.62
N TRP A 93 3.30 1.53 2.49
CA TRP A 93 4.36 2.52 2.64
C TRP A 93 4.23 3.67 1.62
N GLY A 94 3.74 3.41 0.42
CA GLY A 94 3.42 4.44 -0.58
C GLY A 94 2.36 5.43 -0.10
N LEU A 95 1.28 4.95 0.56
CA LEU A 95 0.29 5.83 1.22
C LEU A 95 0.96 6.70 2.27
N GLN A 96 1.83 6.12 3.10
CA GLN A 96 2.51 6.85 4.17
C GLN A 96 3.43 7.95 3.60
N VAL A 97 4.21 7.64 2.55
CA VAL A 97 5.07 8.62 1.85
C VAL A 97 4.23 9.75 1.25
N CYS A 98 3.17 9.42 0.51
CA CYS A 98 2.30 10.43 -0.11
C CYS A 98 1.58 11.28 0.93
N SER A 99 1.15 10.68 2.05
CA SER A 99 0.52 11.43 3.14
C SER A 99 1.47 12.44 3.79
N VAL A 100 2.73 12.04 4.06
CA VAL A 100 3.74 12.94 4.63
C VAL A 100 4.12 14.03 3.62
N ALA A 101 4.28 13.69 2.34
CA ALA A 101 4.55 14.66 1.27
C ALA A 101 3.44 15.69 1.11
N ALA A 102 2.19 15.35 1.48
CA ALA A 102 1.02 16.23 1.47
C ALA A 102 0.75 16.91 2.83
N GLY A 103 1.69 16.85 3.80
CA GLY A 103 1.60 17.51 5.10
C GLY A 103 0.90 16.71 6.20
N GLY A 104 0.56 15.44 5.96
CA GLY A 104 0.09 14.52 6.99
C GLY A 104 1.22 13.98 7.87
N LYS A 105 0.89 13.12 8.84
CA LYS A 105 1.87 12.49 9.74
C LYS A 105 1.67 10.99 9.82
N VAL A 106 2.79 10.30 10.02
CA VAL A 106 2.87 8.86 10.22
C VAL A 106 3.53 8.59 11.57
N ALA A 107 2.98 7.66 12.31
CA ALA A 107 3.51 7.20 13.59
C ALA A 107 3.29 5.70 13.76
N SER A 108 3.92 5.11 14.76
CA SER A 108 3.63 3.72 15.16
C SER A 108 2.18 3.58 15.59
N GLY A 109 1.52 2.52 15.12
CA GLY A 109 0.13 2.24 15.43
C GLY A 109 -0.10 2.07 16.93
N ILE A 110 -1.07 2.80 17.47
CA ILE A 110 -1.37 2.77 18.91
C ILE A 110 -2.24 1.58 19.31
N ASN A 111 -2.96 1.01 18.36
CA ASN A 111 -3.85 -0.14 18.59
C ASN A 111 -3.23 -1.47 18.14
N GLY A 112 -1.95 -1.49 17.78
CA GLY A 112 -1.24 -2.67 17.32
C GLY A 112 -0.67 -2.57 15.91
N ALA A 113 -0.54 -3.72 15.25
CA ALA A 113 0.03 -3.85 13.92
C ALA A 113 -0.74 -4.90 13.11
N HIS A 114 -0.72 -4.78 11.79
CA HIS A 114 -1.15 -5.85 10.91
C HIS A 114 0.04 -6.77 10.59
N ILE A 115 -0.12 -8.03 10.85
CA ILE A 115 0.89 -9.05 10.60
C ILE A 115 0.33 -10.08 9.61
N GLY A 116 0.45 -9.79 8.33
CA GLY A 116 -0.01 -10.64 7.23
C GLY A 116 -1.47 -10.44 6.81
N ILE A 117 -2.32 -9.90 7.69
CA ILE A 117 -3.75 -9.71 7.42
C ILE A 117 -4.28 -8.48 8.17
N ALA A 118 -5.18 -7.75 7.53
CA ALA A 118 -6.11 -6.81 8.14
C ALA A 118 -7.52 -7.37 8.05
N SER A 119 -8.16 -7.58 9.19
CA SER A 119 -9.51 -8.12 9.27
C SER A 119 -10.52 -7.00 9.54
N ASP A 120 -11.75 -7.24 9.10
CA ASP A 120 -12.87 -6.33 9.38
C ASP A 120 -12.64 -4.89 8.91
N ILE A 121 -11.99 -4.68 7.76
CA ILE A 121 -11.89 -3.36 7.14
C ILE A 121 -13.31 -2.92 6.74
N GLU A 122 -13.76 -1.77 7.22
CA GLU A 122 -15.10 -1.23 6.96
C GLU A 122 -15.01 0.01 6.08
N ILE A 123 -15.74 -0.01 4.96
CA ILE A 123 -15.89 1.12 4.05
C ILE A 123 -16.98 2.03 4.60
N ASN A 124 -16.67 3.30 4.84
CA ASN A 124 -17.63 4.29 5.32
C ASN A 124 -18.49 4.87 4.18
N ASP A 125 -19.42 5.77 4.49
CA ASP A 125 -20.34 6.38 3.51
C ASP A 125 -19.61 7.13 2.38
N GLU A 126 -18.48 7.76 2.65
CA GLU A 126 -17.68 8.44 1.62
C GLU A 126 -16.93 7.42 0.76
N GLY A 127 -16.44 6.35 1.37
CA GLY A 127 -15.82 5.24 0.64
C GLY A 127 -16.79 4.55 -0.31
N GLN A 128 -18.06 4.38 0.09
CA GLN A 128 -19.10 3.79 -0.76
C GLN A 128 -19.39 4.60 -2.03
N LYS A 129 -19.19 5.92 -1.98
CA LYS A 129 -19.35 6.82 -3.11
C LYS A 129 -18.10 6.91 -3.98
N ASN A 130 -16.96 6.48 -3.45
CA ASN A 130 -15.69 6.62 -4.14
C ASN A 130 -15.47 5.51 -5.18
N PRO A 131 -15.09 5.83 -6.42
CA PRO A 131 -14.94 4.86 -7.49
C PRO A 131 -13.89 3.76 -7.18
N ILE A 132 -12.92 4.01 -6.29
CA ILE A 132 -11.91 3.02 -5.90
C ILE A 132 -12.55 1.76 -5.28
N TYR A 133 -13.69 1.91 -4.59
CA TYR A 133 -14.41 0.82 -3.93
C TYR A 133 -15.64 0.32 -4.71
N LYS A 134 -15.78 0.71 -5.97
CA LYS A 134 -16.87 0.20 -6.82
C LYS A 134 -16.88 -1.33 -6.81
N ASN A 135 -18.01 -1.94 -6.49
CA ASN A 135 -18.24 -3.39 -6.38
C ASN A 135 -17.46 -4.08 -5.22
N LYS A 136 -16.84 -3.34 -4.31
CA LYS A 136 -16.22 -3.91 -3.12
C LYS A 136 -17.27 -4.19 -2.04
N LYS A 137 -17.10 -5.27 -1.27
CA LYS A 137 -17.93 -5.53 -0.08
C LYS A 137 -17.68 -4.45 0.96
N LEU A 138 -18.73 -4.00 1.66
CA LEU A 138 -18.62 -2.94 2.68
C LEU A 138 -17.72 -3.33 3.86
N LYS A 139 -17.64 -4.61 4.15
CA LYS A 139 -16.75 -5.18 5.15
C LYS A 139 -15.97 -6.33 4.54
N PHE A 140 -14.65 -6.29 4.68
CA PHE A 140 -13.76 -7.27 4.05
C PHE A 140 -12.47 -7.48 4.83
N THR A 141 -11.73 -8.53 4.50
CA THR A 141 -10.35 -8.77 4.92
C THR A 141 -9.41 -8.58 3.74
N SER A 142 -8.15 -8.24 4.00
CA SER A 142 -7.13 -8.08 2.98
C SER A 142 -5.74 -8.42 3.50
N PRO A 143 -4.81 -8.88 2.65
CA PRO A 143 -3.41 -8.94 3.02
C PRO A 143 -2.92 -7.57 3.51
N ALA A 144 -2.19 -7.55 4.64
CA ALA A 144 -1.64 -6.32 5.20
C ALA A 144 -0.41 -6.62 6.08
N PHE A 145 0.57 -5.73 6.06
CA PHE A 145 1.73 -5.81 6.94
C PHE A 145 2.26 -4.42 7.26
N ASN A 146 1.91 -3.87 8.40
CA ASN A 146 2.39 -2.54 8.82
C ASN A 146 2.45 -2.42 10.35
N TYR A 147 3.47 -1.70 10.81
CA TYR A 147 3.64 -1.26 12.20
C TYR A 147 3.28 0.21 12.39
N ASP A 148 3.42 0.99 11.32
CA ASP A 148 3.18 2.43 11.30
C ASP A 148 1.89 2.72 10.52
N GLU A 149 1.18 3.79 10.90
CA GLU A 149 -0.06 4.24 10.29
C GLU A 149 -0.06 5.75 10.03
N VAL A 150 -0.93 6.20 9.14
CA VAL A 150 -1.23 7.63 8.98
C VAL A 150 -2.05 8.07 10.20
N CYS A 151 -1.39 8.73 11.15
CA CYS A 151 -2.02 9.21 12.38
C CYS A 151 -2.64 10.62 12.22
N GLU A 152 -2.17 11.41 11.27
CA GLU A 152 -2.72 12.71 10.90
C GLU A 152 -2.87 12.78 9.38
N MET A 153 -4.11 12.85 8.90
CA MET A 153 -4.40 12.88 7.47
C MET A 153 -3.97 14.21 6.85
N PRO A 154 -3.58 14.24 5.55
CA PRO A 154 -3.39 15.48 4.81
C PRO A 154 -4.62 16.38 4.89
N HIS A 155 -4.41 17.70 4.84
CA HIS A 155 -5.52 18.65 4.85
C HIS A 155 -6.48 18.41 3.66
N GLY A 156 -7.78 18.40 3.96
CA GLY A 156 -8.82 18.13 2.95
C GLY A 156 -8.94 16.68 2.51
N ALA A 157 -8.21 15.74 3.14
CA ALA A 157 -8.32 14.34 2.84
C ALA A 157 -9.64 13.75 3.34
N THR A 158 -10.20 12.83 2.54
CA THR A 158 -11.41 12.08 2.84
C THR A 158 -11.05 10.67 3.28
N LEU A 159 -11.42 10.29 4.49
CA LEU A 159 -11.33 8.91 4.98
C LEU A 159 -12.33 8.04 4.23
N LEU A 160 -11.89 6.91 3.68
CA LEU A 160 -12.72 6.00 2.90
C LEU A 160 -13.02 4.68 3.63
N SER A 161 -12.05 4.19 4.39
CA SER A 161 -12.19 2.96 5.18
C SER A 161 -11.28 2.96 6.39
N SER A 162 -11.65 2.16 7.40
CA SER A 162 -10.94 1.99 8.66
C SER A 162 -11.10 0.56 9.17
N ASP A 163 -10.28 0.18 10.15
CA ASP A 163 -10.50 -1.01 10.98
C ASP A 163 -10.19 -0.71 12.45
N LYS A 164 -10.16 -1.75 13.29
CA LYS A 164 -9.91 -1.59 14.74
C LYS A 164 -8.45 -1.29 15.07
N VAL A 165 -7.52 -1.61 14.17
CA VAL A 165 -6.08 -1.41 14.34
C VAL A 165 -5.68 -0.04 13.81
N ASN A 166 -6.05 0.28 12.57
CA ASN A 166 -5.70 1.52 11.91
C ASN A 166 -6.94 2.37 11.59
N LYS A 167 -6.92 3.63 11.99
CA LYS A 167 -7.97 4.58 11.60
C LYS A 167 -8.01 4.79 10.09
N VAL A 168 -6.86 4.81 9.43
CA VAL A 168 -6.75 5.04 7.98
C VAL A 168 -6.38 3.72 7.29
N MET A 169 -7.37 3.07 6.69
CA MET A 169 -7.18 1.91 5.81
C MET A 169 -7.36 2.30 4.35
N GLY A 170 -8.23 3.26 4.05
CA GLY A 170 -8.41 3.86 2.74
C GLY A 170 -8.54 5.37 2.84
N LEU A 171 -7.84 6.10 1.97
CA LEU A 171 -7.79 7.56 1.97
C LEU A 171 -7.86 8.09 0.54
N HIS A 172 -8.55 9.22 0.36
CA HIS A 172 -8.56 9.98 -0.89
C HIS A 172 -8.26 11.45 -0.62
N PHE A 173 -7.36 12.04 -1.38
CA PHE A 173 -7.01 13.45 -1.25
C PHE A 173 -6.44 14.04 -2.54
N ILE A 174 -6.48 15.36 -2.62
CA ILE A 174 -5.80 16.14 -3.65
C ILE A 174 -4.61 16.85 -3.02
N SER A 175 -3.45 16.75 -3.64
CA SER A 175 -2.27 17.52 -3.24
C SER A 175 -1.63 18.16 -4.47
N GLY A 176 -1.47 19.49 -4.43
CA GLY A 176 -1.08 20.25 -5.60
C GLY A 176 -2.09 20.06 -6.74
N LYS A 177 -1.65 19.43 -7.84
CA LYS A 177 -2.51 19.12 -9.00
C LYS A 177 -2.86 17.64 -9.12
N SER A 178 -2.31 16.80 -8.25
CA SER A 178 -2.51 15.36 -8.30
C SER A 178 -3.68 14.92 -7.43
N GLU A 179 -4.36 13.87 -7.90
CA GLU A 179 -5.41 13.15 -7.17
C GLU A 179 -4.88 11.80 -6.69
N ILE A 180 -5.00 11.53 -5.39
CA ILE A 180 -4.34 10.41 -4.73
C ILE A 180 -5.36 9.51 -4.03
N TRP A 181 -5.33 8.21 -4.35
CA TRP A 181 -5.99 7.14 -3.62
C TRP A 181 -4.95 6.35 -2.83
N GLY A 182 -5.12 6.26 -1.54
CA GLY A 182 -4.23 5.57 -0.64
C GLY A 182 -4.89 4.37 0.03
N LEU A 183 -4.17 3.24 0.07
CA LEU A 183 -4.59 2.00 0.71
C LEU A 183 -3.50 1.55 1.69
N GLN A 184 -3.84 1.32 2.97
CA GLN A 184 -2.86 0.83 3.95
C GLN A 184 -2.63 -0.67 3.83
N TYR A 185 -3.60 -1.41 3.32
CA TYR A 185 -3.54 -2.86 3.05
C TYR A 185 -3.00 -3.14 1.64
N HIS A 186 -2.82 -4.42 1.32
CA HIS A 186 -2.15 -4.89 0.11
C HIS A 186 -3.06 -5.69 -0.83
N PRO A 187 -3.85 -5.05 -1.71
CA PRO A 187 -4.58 -5.77 -2.75
C PRO A 187 -3.65 -6.44 -3.78
N ASP A 188 -2.37 -6.05 -3.79
CA ASP A 188 -1.31 -6.55 -4.68
C ASP A 188 -0.64 -7.83 -4.19
N TYR A 189 -0.79 -8.21 -2.92
CA TYR A 189 -0.22 -9.44 -2.37
C TYR A 189 -1.26 -10.55 -2.20
N GLU A 190 -0.79 -11.80 -2.28
CA GLU A 190 -1.53 -13.00 -1.90
C GLU A 190 -1.21 -13.40 -0.46
N TYR A 191 -2.11 -14.10 0.22
CA TYR A 191 -1.89 -14.47 1.62
C TYR A 191 -0.70 -15.40 1.82
N TRP A 192 -0.40 -16.30 0.86
CA TRP A 192 0.80 -17.13 0.96
C TRP A 192 2.09 -16.29 1.02
N GLN A 193 2.13 -15.16 0.31
CA GLN A 193 3.27 -14.23 0.37
C GLN A 193 3.37 -13.58 1.75
N MET A 194 2.23 -13.17 2.32
CA MET A 194 2.18 -12.60 3.67
C MET A 194 2.55 -13.60 4.76
N ILE A 195 2.14 -14.86 4.63
CA ILE A 195 2.55 -15.95 5.51
C ILE A 195 4.08 -16.13 5.46
N ASN A 196 4.66 -16.16 4.28
CA ASN A 196 6.10 -16.27 4.11
C ASN A 196 6.87 -15.06 4.67
N LEU A 197 6.37 -13.85 4.43
CA LEU A 197 6.95 -12.60 4.95
C LEU A 197 6.89 -12.56 6.49
N SER A 198 5.77 -13.00 7.08
CA SER A 198 5.60 -13.10 8.52
C SER A 198 6.51 -14.17 9.13
N SER A 199 6.56 -15.36 8.51
CA SER A 199 7.43 -16.45 8.95
C SER A 199 8.91 -16.08 8.90
N ALA A 200 9.35 -15.36 7.86
CA ALA A 200 10.73 -14.88 7.74
C ALA A 200 11.10 -13.80 8.77
N ARG A 201 10.13 -13.23 9.48
CA ARG A 201 10.31 -12.23 10.55
C ARG A 201 9.83 -12.73 11.91
N LYS A 202 9.53 -14.03 12.05
CA LYS A 202 8.90 -14.64 13.23
C LYS A 202 9.55 -14.20 14.53
N ASP A 203 10.87 -14.36 14.65
CA ASP A 203 11.58 -14.10 15.90
C ASP A 203 11.41 -12.64 16.32
N ARG A 204 11.61 -11.69 15.39
CA ARG A 204 11.41 -10.27 15.65
C ARG A 204 9.95 -9.91 15.99
N ILE A 205 8.99 -10.58 15.37
CA ILE A 205 7.56 -10.37 15.64
C ILE A 205 7.21 -10.80 17.06
N ILE A 206 7.74 -11.94 17.53
CA ILE A 206 7.53 -12.47 18.88
C ILE A 206 8.31 -11.61 19.91
N GLU A 207 9.57 -11.29 19.65
CA GLU A 207 10.39 -10.42 20.52
C GLU A 207 9.76 -9.04 20.74
N ASN A 208 9.07 -8.50 19.73
CA ASN A 208 8.32 -7.24 19.84
C ASN A 208 6.92 -7.41 20.47
N ASN A 209 6.62 -8.56 21.08
CA ASN A 209 5.37 -8.87 21.78
C ASN A 209 4.09 -8.74 20.93
N HIS A 210 4.16 -8.94 19.60
CA HIS A 210 2.97 -9.01 18.76
C HIS A 210 2.22 -10.32 18.96
N PHE A 211 2.91 -11.38 19.40
CA PHE A 211 2.34 -12.67 19.83
C PHE A 211 3.02 -13.12 21.12
N LYS A 212 2.27 -13.84 21.95
CA LYS A 212 2.75 -14.32 23.27
C LYS A 212 3.88 -15.33 23.13
N ASN A 213 3.83 -16.18 22.11
CA ASN A 213 4.76 -17.27 21.85
C ASN A 213 4.59 -17.78 20.42
N GLU A 214 5.38 -18.80 20.06
CA GLU A 214 5.32 -19.43 18.74
C GLU A 214 3.98 -20.10 18.44
N ASP A 215 3.33 -20.75 19.41
CA ASP A 215 2.03 -21.39 19.22
C ASP A 215 0.95 -20.36 18.86
N ASP A 216 0.97 -19.20 19.50
CA ASP A 216 0.06 -18.10 19.22
C ASP A 216 0.29 -17.53 17.80
N PHE A 217 1.56 -17.38 17.41
CA PHE A 217 1.93 -17.01 16.06
C PHE A 217 1.47 -18.05 15.02
N GLN A 218 1.63 -19.36 15.28
CA GLN A 218 1.19 -20.42 14.36
C GLN A 218 -0.35 -20.45 14.21
N LYS A 219 -1.11 -20.21 15.28
CA LYS A 219 -2.57 -20.06 15.21
C LYS A 219 -2.96 -18.88 14.30
N HIS A 220 -2.24 -17.77 14.40
CA HIS A 220 -2.46 -16.63 13.52
C HIS A 220 -2.16 -16.95 12.05
N LEU A 221 -1.08 -17.68 11.75
CA LEU A 221 -0.80 -18.11 10.37
C LEU A 221 -1.88 -19.07 9.84
N ASN A 222 -2.44 -19.94 10.70
CA ASN A 222 -3.54 -20.81 10.31
C ASN A 222 -4.81 -20.01 10.00
N TYR A 223 -5.12 -19.00 10.79
CA TYR A 223 -6.21 -18.07 10.49
C TYR A 223 -6.02 -17.40 9.11
N ILE A 224 -4.81 -16.94 8.78
CA ILE A 224 -4.54 -16.37 7.45
C ILE A 224 -4.79 -17.41 6.34
N ARG A 225 -4.41 -18.69 6.53
CA ARG A 225 -4.68 -19.78 5.56
C ARG A 225 -6.18 -20.04 5.36
N GLU A 226 -6.98 -19.93 6.43
CA GLU A 226 -8.44 -20.05 6.35
C GLU A 226 -9.06 -18.87 5.57
N GLU A 227 -8.57 -17.66 5.77
CA GLU A 227 -9.02 -16.47 5.02
C GLU A 227 -8.58 -16.52 3.55
N ASP A 228 -7.42 -17.09 3.23
CA ASP A 228 -6.94 -17.31 1.85
C ASP A 228 -7.93 -18.16 1.03
N GLN A 229 -8.55 -19.15 1.64
CA GLN A 229 -9.56 -19.99 0.98
C GLN A 229 -10.86 -19.25 0.64
N LYS A 230 -11.12 -18.11 1.27
CA LYS A 230 -12.34 -17.31 1.10
C LYS A 230 -12.15 -16.12 0.17
N LEU A 231 -10.90 -15.70 -0.04
CA LEU A 231 -10.57 -14.50 -0.81
C LEU A 231 -10.29 -14.85 -2.27
N ASP A 232 -11.22 -14.54 -3.15
CA ASP A 232 -11.02 -14.69 -4.59
C ASP A 232 -10.19 -13.53 -5.18
N PHE A 233 -9.63 -13.78 -6.36
CA PHE A 233 -8.78 -12.83 -7.08
C PHE A 233 -9.47 -11.50 -7.38
N GLU A 234 -10.72 -11.52 -7.84
CA GLU A 234 -11.48 -10.32 -8.21
C GLU A 234 -11.75 -9.44 -6.99
N SER A 235 -12.17 -10.06 -5.88
CA SER A 235 -12.40 -9.35 -4.61
C SER A 235 -11.11 -8.74 -4.06
N ARG A 236 -9.98 -9.47 -4.14
CA ARG A 236 -8.69 -9.01 -3.65
C ARG A 236 -8.17 -7.81 -4.44
N THR A 237 -8.26 -7.87 -5.77
CA THR A 237 -7.62 -6.89 -6.68
C THR A 237 -8.55 -5.77 -7.12
N CYS A 238 -9.77 -5.71 -6.55
CA CYS A 238 -10.84 -4.80 -6.92
C CYS A 238 -10.38 -3.35 -7.00
N GLU A 239 -9.65 -2.86 -6.00
CA GLU A 239 -9.20 -1.47 -5.92
C GLU A 239 -8.19 -1.13 -7.02
N ILE A 240 -7.25 -2.04 -7.31
CA ILE A 240 -6.26 -1.84 -8.39
C ILE A 240 -6.98 -1.82 -9.75
N LYS A 241 -7.92 -2.74 -9.96
CA LYS A 241 -8.74 -2.79 -11.17
C LYS A 241 -9.54 -1.50 -11.35
N ASN A 242 -10.21 -1.04 -10.30
CA ASN A 242 -10.99 0.20 -10.32
C ASN A 242 -10.08 1.42 -10.60
N TRP A 243 -8.91 1.49 -9.98
CA TRP A 243 -7.96 2.57 -10.25
C TRP A 243 -7.48 2.56 -11.70
N LEU A 244 -7.21 1.38 -12.27
CA LEU A 244 -6.88 1.24 -13.70
C LEU A 244 -8.02 1.69 -14.61
N GLU A 245 -9.29 1.56 -14.20
CA GLU A 245 -10.45 2.14 -14.90
C GLU A 245 -10.45 3.67 -14.76
N ILE A 246 -10.22 4.22 -13.56
CA ILE A 246 -10.18 5.66 -13.30
C ILE A 246 -9.15 6.38 -14.17
N ILE A 247 -7.95 5.83 -14.35
CA ILE A 247 -6.91 6.48 -15.18
C ILE A 247 -7.22 6.41 -16.69
N ASN A 248 -8.14 5.56 -17.13
CA ASN A 248 -8.54 5.46 -18.53
C ASN A 248 -9.76 6.31 -18.90
N THR A 249 -10.45 6.89 -17.92
CA THR A 249 -11.58 7.83 -18.15
C THR A 249 -11.03 9.24 -18.27
N ASN A 250 -10.57 9.62 -19.46
CA ASN A 250 -10.33 11.00 -19.89
C ASN A 250 -11.40 11.41 -20.87
#